data_1b81ef3800ede9cda2c2ca9b397889e4
#
_entry.id   1b81ef3800ede9cda2c2ca9b397889e4
#
_cell.length_a   1.000
_cell.length_b   1.000
_cell.length_c   1.000
_cell.angle_alpha   90.00
_cell.angle_beta   90.00
_cell.angle_gamma   90.00
#
_symmetry.space_group_name_H-M   'P 1'
#
loop_
_entity.id
_entity.type
_entity.pdbx_description
1 polymer ?
#
loop_
_entity_poly.entity_id
_entity_poly.type
_entity_poly.pdbx_seq_one_letter_code
_entity_poly.pdbx_strand_id
1 'polypeptide(L)'
;DNGDRLTLAAPWVHPGPLGGFGGGQLSGNLIDALNGGDEGDGSDDGDGDSTGFFFHVPCTHKEDLSDPADAEHILDAIADPNRTGRASRLVTEDYRDREGYADVRFRGRRIGDEEVIVLHGEGIDDYDIGVFMRDVDHDEVLLIDQHRHDIQNGPDVEIQYGSDRADRLKRAFDDFRDRLAEAPLDDYAAGFALADSDRHALAFVEAVDGEETLWIGVDTNGLTPDVRAAADEYRESFDAVIPFSTDTHASIHELANARESDTEAIERAVDRAVADLAPATVGLASRRTEPVKLLKNDYNGLVFSVNILIRLTVIALVTLYALLVLWLFF
;
A
#
# COMPACT_ATOMS: atom_id res chain seq x y z
N ASP A 1 -25.97 5.55 9.54
CA ASP A 1 -25.46 4.23 9.13
C ASP A 1 -26.18 3.82 7.86
N ASN A 2 -25.56 4.10 6.69
CA ASN A 2 -26.17 3.84 5.37
C ASN A 2 -26.10 2.35 4.99
N GLY A 3 -25.41 1.54 5.81
CA GLY A 3 -25.08 0.15 5.48
C GLY A 3 -23.82 0.00 4.62
N ASP A 4 -23.24 1.11 4.14
CA ASP A 4 -22.06 1.08 3.28
C ASP A 4 -20.83 0.58 4.05
N ARG A 5 -20.00 -0.21 3.37
CA ARG A 5 -18.84 -0.86 3.98
C ARG A 5 -17.57 -0.60 3.18
N LEU A 6 -16.51 -0.12 3.86
CA LEU A 6 -15.16 -0.08 3.32
C LEU A 6 -14.33 -1.24 3.92
N THR A 7 -13.74 -2.04 3.05
CA THR A 7 -12.79 -3.11 3.40
C THR A 7 -11.41 -2.76 2.88
N LEU A 8 -10.45 -2.62 3.79
CA LEU A 8 -9.06 -2.33 3.47
C LEU A 8 -8.23 -3.58 3.73
N ALA A 9 -7.74 -4.20 2.66
CA ALA A 9 -6.96 -5.45 2.74
C ALA A 9 -5.46 -5.16 2.74
N ALA A 10 -4.73 -5.76 3.67
CA ALA A 10 -3.29 -5.59 3.82
C ALA A 10 -2.59 -6.97 3.92
N PRO A 11 -2.45 -7.69 2.81
CA PRO A 11 -1.81 -8.99 2.80
C PRO A 11 -0.29 -8.86 3.02
N TRP A 12 0.28 -9.82 3.76
CA TRP A 12 1.71 -9.90 4.06
C TRP A 12 2.51 -10.51 2.91
N VAL A 13 2.29 -9.99 1.71
CA VAL A 13 3.00 -10.31 0.48
C VAL A 13 3.23 -9.03 -0.31
N HIS A 14 4.32 -8.98 -1.04
CA HIS A 14 4.63 -7.87 -1.91
C HIS A 14 3.89 -8.03 -3.26
N PRO A 15 3.31 -6.97 -3.84
CA PRO A 15 2.55 -7.05 -5.10
C PRO A 15 3.47 -7.05 -6.34
N GLY A 16 4.52 -7.85 -6.32
CA GLY A 16 5.52 -8.01 -7.37
C GLY A 16 5.55 -9.42 -7.96
N PRO A 17 6.52 -9.75 -8.84
CA PRO A 17 7.57 -8.84 -9.30
C PRO A 17 7.21 -8.02 -10.53
N LEU A 18 6.32 -8.48 -11.45
CA LEU A 18 6.00 -7.70 -12.65
C LEU A 18 4.85 -8.27 -13.47
N GLY A 19 3.89 -7.44 -13.84
CA GLY A 19 2.82 -7.76 -14.78
C GLY A 19 2.04 -9.00 -14.36
N GLY A 20 1.78 -9.91 -15.29
CA GLY A 20 1.10 -11.18 -15.00
C GLY A 20 1.98 -12.27 -14.37
N PHE A 21 3.19 -11.95 -13.90
CA PHE A 21 4.08 -12.92 -13.24
C PHE A 21 3.99 -12.77 -11.72
N GLY A 22 3.84 -13.89 -11.02
CA GLY A 22 3.74 -13.90 -9.56
C GLY A 22 2.55 -13.06 -9.07
N GLY A 23 2.80 -12.19 -8.11
CA GLY A 23 1.81 -11.29 -7.51
C GLY A 23 1.69 -9.92 -8.17
N GLY A 24 2.27 -9.70 -9.36
CA GLY A 24 2.31 -8.36 -9.97
C GLY A 24 0.95 -7.70 -10.24
N GLN A 25 -0.14 -8.47 -10.28
CA GLN A 25 -1.51 -7.97 -10.41
C GLN A 25 -2.33 -8.10 -9.11
N LEU A 26 -1.68 -8.43 -7.99
CA LEU A 26 -2.37 -8.77 -6.76
C LEU A 26 -3.24 -7.62 -6.23
N SER A 27 -2.72 -6.38 -6.21
CA SER A 27 -3.45 -5.22 -5.72
C SER A 27 -4.72 -4.96 -6.52
N GLY A 28 -4.62 -4.90 -7.85
CA GLY A 28 -5.77 -4.71 -8.73
C GLY A 28 -6.79 -5.84 -8.58
N ASN A 29 -6.36 -7.10 -8.61
CA ASN A 29 -7.26 -8.25 -8.44
C ASN A 29 -7.99 -8.24 -7.09
N LEU A 30 -7.31 -7.83 -6.01
CA LEU A 30 -7.93 -7.67 -4.69
C LEU A 30 -8.95 -6.54 -4.66
N ILE A 31 -8.62 -5.39 -5.23
CA ILE A 31 -9.53 -4.25 -5.32
C ILE A 31 -10.78 -4.66 -6.12
N ASP A 32 -10.60 -5.28 -7.29
CA ASP A 32 -11.72 -5.74 -8.13
C ASP A 32 -12.61 -6.75 -7.40
N ALA A 33 -12.01 -7.74 -6.74
CA ALA A 33 -12.76 -8.74 -6.00
C ALA A 33 -13.53 -8.16 -4.80
N LEU A 34 -12.93 -7.20 -4.09
CA LEU A 34 -13.58 -6.53 -2.96
C LEU A 34 -14.72 -5.60 -3.37
N ASN A 35 -14.69 -5.10 -4.62
CA ASN A 35 -15.73 -4.23 -5.19
C ASN A 35 -16.78 -5.00 -6.00
N GLY A 36 -16.85 -6.32 -5.87
CA GLY A 36 -17.82 -7.14 -6.59
C GLY A 36 -17.40 -7.41 -8.04
N GLY A 37 -16.16 -7.85 -8.22
CA GLY A 37 -15.56 -8.19 -9.52
C GLY A 37 -16.49 -8.99 -10.41
N ASP A 38 -16.48 -8.63 -11.66
CA ASP A 38 -17.38 -8.91 -12.78
C ASP A 38 -17.99 -10.34 -12.76
N GLU A 39 -19.29 -10.38 -12.93
CA GLU A 39 -20.16 -11.52 -13.23
C GLU A 39 -20.91 -12.23 -12.09
N GLY A 40 -22.11 -11.74 -11.87
CA GLY A 40 -23.28 -12.62 -12.08
C GLY A 40 -23.64 -13.64 -11.02
N ASP A 41 -24.05 -13.20 -9.90
CA ASP A 41 -25.31 -13.75 -9.37
C ASP A 41 -26.12 -12.59 -8.76
N GLY A 42 -27.19 -12.23 -9.44
CA GLY A 42 -28.11 -11.17 -9.01
C GLY A 42 -28.88 -11.54 -7.76
N SER A 43 -28.17 -11.86 -6.69
CA SER A 43 -28.72 -11.87 -5.34
C SER A 43 -28.56 -10.46 -4.78
N ASP A 44 -29.55 -9.63 -5.09
CA ASP A 44 -29.87 -8.37 -4.44
C ASP A 44 -30.32 -8.66 -3.00
N ASP A 45 -29.39 -9.15 -2.18
CA ASP A 45 -29.59 -9.34 -0.75
C ASP A 45 -29.13 -8.08 -0.01
N GLY A 46 -29.76 -6.91 -0.29
CA GLY A 46 -30.02 -5.82 0.65
C GLY A 46 -28.93 -5.34 1.62
N ASP A 47 -27.68 -5.69 1.41
CA ASP A 47 -26.56 -5.18 2.18
C ASP A 47 -25.84 -4.06 1.35
N GLY A 48 -25.62 -2.90 1.97
CA GLY A 48 -25.16 -1.68 1.31
C GLY A 48 -23.93 -1.87 0.41
N ASP A 49 -23.60 -0.85 -0.37
CA ASP A 49 -22.48 -0.88 -1.32
C ASP A 49 -21.17 -1.24 -0.59
N SER A 50 -20.54 -2.34 -1.02
CA SER A 50 -19.24 -2.76 -0.52
C SER A 50 -18.13 -2.11 -1.34
N THR A 51 -17.26 -1.36 -0.69
CA THR A 51 -16.07 -0.76 -1.30
C THR A 51 -14.82 -1.41 -0.72
N GLY A 52 -13.87 -1.77 -1.57
CA GLY A 52 -12.63 -2.39 -1.17
C GLY A 52 -11.39 -1.69 -1.71
N PHE A 53 -10.31 -1.73 -0.96
CA PHE A 53 -9.02 -1.21 -1.40
C PHE A 53 -7.85 -2.01 -0.78
N PHE A 54 -6.64 -1.79 -1.29
CA PHE A 54 -5.44 -2.49 -0.90
C PHE A 54 -4.48 -1.55 -0.16
N PHE A 55 -3.91 -2.03 0.97
CA PHE A 55 -2.78 -1.40 1.63
C PHE A 55 -1.49 -2.20 1.41
N HIS A 56 -0.43 -1.51 0.99
CA HIS A 56 0.90 -2.07 1.00
C HIS A 56 1.41 -2.18 2.44
N VAL A 57 1.98 -3.34 2.79
CA VAL A 57 2.61 -3.57 4.09
C VAL A 57 4.13 -3.48 3.95
N PRO A 58 4.88 -3.18 5.02
CA PRO A 58 6.34 -3.23 4.97
C PRO A 58 6.84 -4.62 4.60
N CYS A 59 7.26 -4.80 3.37
CA CYS A 59 7.82 -6.03 2.81
C CYS A 59 8.82 -5.71 1.71
N THR A 60 9.41 -6.71 1.11
CA THR A 60 10.38 -6.59 0.02
C THR A 60 10.01 -7.55 -1.10
N HIS A 61 10.67 -7.46 -2.23
CA HIS A 61 10.53 -8.45 -3.31
C HIS A 61 10.85 -9.92 -2.94
N LYS A 62 11.34 -10.19 -1.74
CA LYS A 62 11.46 -11.58 -1.24
C LYS A 62 10.10 -12.18 -0.92
N GLU A 63 9.15 -11.33 -0.59
CA GLU A 63 7.76 -11.66 -0.29
C GLU A 63 6.86 -11.64 -1.54
N ASP A 64 7.40 -11.45 -2.75
CA ASP A 64 6.66 -11.65 -4.01
C ASP A 64 6.11 -13.07 -4.10
N LEU A 65 4.87 -13.20 -4.55
CA LEU A 65 4.32 -14.49 -4.92
C LEU A 65 5.10 -15.07 -6.11
N SER A 66 5.42 -16.36 -6.05
CA SER A 66 6.04 -17.06 -7.20
C SER A 66 5.03 -17.66 -8.16
N ASP A 67 3.78 -17.80 -7.73
CA ASP A 67 2.67 -18.37 -8.49
C ASP A 67 1.46 -17.43 -8.39
N PRO A 68 0.96 -16.86 -9.50
CA PRO A 68 -0.21 -15.98 -9.47
C PRO A 68 -1.48 -16.66 -8.95
N ALA A 69 -1.58 -18.01 -9.05
CA ALA A 69 -2.72 -18.75 -8.52
C ALA A 69 -2.81 -18.70 -6.99
N ASP A 70 -1.70 -18.45 -6.30
CA ASP A 70 -1.69 -18.32 -4.83
C ASP A 70 -2.42 -17.04 -4.35
N ALA A 71 -2.74 -16.09 -5.27
CA ALA A 71 -3.54 -14.91 -4.95
C ALA A 71 -4.98 -15.26 -4.49
N GLU A 72 -5.56 -16.36 -4.99
CA GLU A 72 -6.87 -16.84 -4.58
C GLU A 72 -6.92 -17.17 -3.08
N HIS A 73 -5.82 -17.73 -2.53
CA HIS A 73 -5.73 -18.03 -1.09
C HIS A 73 -5.77 -16.76 -0.22
N ILE A 74 -5.27 -15.65 -0.76
CA ILE A 74 -5.30 -14.34 -0.08
C ILE A 74 -6.72 -13.78 -0.08
N LEU A 75 -7.42 -13.86 -1.20
CA LEU A 75 -8.82 -13.44 -1.32
C LEU A 75 -9.73 -14.21 -0.36
N ASP A 76 -9.54 -15.52 -0.27
CA ASP A 76 -10.31 -16.40 0.62
C ASP A 76 -10.04 -16.13 2.11
N ALA A 77 -8.97 -15.42 2.43
CA ALA A 77 -8.57 -15.14 3.80
C ALA A 77 -9.16 -13.84 4.37
N ILE A 78 -9.93 -13.09 3.60
CA ILE A 78 -10.59 -11.87 4.10
C ILE A 78 -11.55 -12.24 5.23
N ALA A 79 -11.42 -11.55 6.37
CA ALA A 79 -12.17 -11.85 7.58
C ALA A 79 -12.98 -10.64 8.05
N ASP A 80 -14.09 -10.92 8.71
CA ASP A 80 -14.89 -9.88 9.36
C ASP A 80 -14.32 -9.57 10.76
N PRO A 81 -13.99 -8.29 11.04
CA PRO A 81 -13.52 -7.87 12.35
C PRO A 81 -14.66 -7.71 13.38
N ASN A 82 -14.28 -7.77 14.64
CA ASN A 82 -15.09 -7.15 15.68
C ASN A 82 -15.00 -5.64 15.52
N ARG A 83 -16.15 -4.94 15.52
CA ARG A 83 -16.19 -3.51 15.23
C ARG A 83 -16.47 -2.70 16.49
N THR A 84 -15.86 -1.53 16.59
CA THR A 84 -16.08 -0.54 17.65
C THR A 84 -16.33 0.83 17.03
N GLY A 85 -17.14 1.66 17.70
CA GLY A 85 -17.31 3.08 17.34
C GLY A 85 -16.29 3.99 18.03
N ARG A 86 -15.17 3.45 18.51
CA ARG A 86 -14.19 4.18 19.30
C ARG A 86 -12.78 4.05 18.74
N ALA A 87 -12.14 5.20 18.49
CA ALA A 87 -10.74 5.25 18.07
C ALA A 87 -10.01 6.40 18.79
N SER A 88 -8.67 6.39 18.76
CA SER A 88 -7.89 7.53 19.23
C SER A 88 -7.69 8.57 18.14
N ARG A 89 -7.34 9.79 18.51
CA ARG A 89 -6.73 10.75 17.60
C ARG A 89 -5.48 10.16 16.96
N LEU A 90 -5.07 10.73 15.83
CA LEU A 90 -3.85 10.32 15.15
C LEU A 90 -2.62 10.78 15.95
N VAL A 91 -1.81 9.82 16.37
CA VAL A 91 -0.51 10.10 16.99
C VAL A 91 0.55 10.13 15.87
N THR A 92 1.38 11.17 15.86
CA THR A 92 2.45 11.31 14.86
C THR A 92 3.80 11.48 15.54
N GLU A 93 4.82 10.79 15.03
CA GLU A 93 6.19 10.92 15.50
C GLU A 93 7.20 10.81 14.35
N ASP A 94 8.19 11.70 14.37
CA ASP A 94 9.31 11.68 13.45
C ASP A 94 10.52 11.03 14.11
N TYR A 95 10.96 9.90 13.57
CA TYR A 95 12.25 9.31 13.90
C TYR A 95 13.32 9.86 12.95
N ARG A 96 14.36 10.47 13.53
CA ARG A 96 15.51 10.98 12.80
C ARG A 96 16.71 10.07 12.99
N ASP A 97 17.22 9.52 11.90
CA ASP A 97 18.46 8.76 11.96
C ASP A 97 19.66 9.70 12.13
N ARG A 98 20.36 9.56 13.26
CA ARG A 98 21.52 10.42 13.62
C ARG A 98 22.71 10.27 12.68
N GLU A 99 22.75 9.23 11.85
CA GLU A 99 23.82 8.96 10.90
C GLU A 99 23.54 9.56 9.50
N GLY A 100 22.46 10.37 9.36
CA GLY A 100 22.14 11.07 8.12
C GLY A 100 21.48 10.21 7.05
N TYR A 101 20.95 9.03 7.45
CA TYR A 101 20.06 8.23 6.61
C TYR A 101 18.64 8.80 6.67
N ALA A 102 17.77 8.28 5.80
CA ALA A 102 16.39 8.75 5.70
C ALA A 102 15.65 8.77 7.04
N ASP A 103 14.92 9.83 7.28
CA ASP A 103 14.02 9.96 8.42
C ASP A 103 12.77 9.09 8.19
N VAL A 104 12.21 8.53 9.25
CA VAL A 104 10.96 7.76 9.21
C VAL A 104 9.92 8.45 10.06
N ARG A 105 8.74 8.61 9.52
CA ARG A 105 7.56 9.10 10.23
C ARG A 105 6.63 7.93 10.56
N PHE A 106 6.28 7.82 11.82
CA PHE A 106 5.23 6.95 12.30
C PHE A 106 3.96 7.76 12.49
N ARG A 107 2.84 7.26 12.02
CA ARG A 107 1.51 7.75 12.31
C ARG A 107 0.65 6.59 12.75
N GLY A 108 -0.08 6.72 13.84
CA GLY A 108 -0.87 5.60 14.34
C GLY A 108 -2.14 6.04 15.03
N ARG A 109 -3.09 5.13 15.02
CA ARG A 109 -4.40 5.27 15.66
C ARG A 109 -4.74 3.96 16.40
N ARG A 110 -5.25 4.08 17.62
CA ARG A 110 -5.88 2.95 18.29
C ARG A 110 -7.32 2.79 17.82
N ILE A 111 -7.74 1.55 17.65
CA ILE A 111 -9.11 1.15 17.34
C ILE A 111 -9.49 0.12 18.41
N GLY A 112 -10.14 0.55 19.49
CA GLY A 112 -10.30 -0.30 20.67
C GLY A 112 -8.95 -0.67 21.28
N ASP A 113 -8.64 -1.96 21.28
CA ASP A 113 -7.36 -2.51 21.80
C ASP A 113 -6.34 -2.76 20.66
N GLU A 114 -6.72 -2.54 19.42
CA GLU A 114 -5.91 -2.77 18.22
C GLU A 114 -5.23 -1.48 17.74
N GLU A 115 -4.18 -1.60 16.93
CA GLU A 115 -3.38 -0.49 16.43
C GLU A 115 -3.31 -0.50 14.90
N VAL A 116 -3.57 0.65 14.27
CA VAL A 116 -3.25 0.90 12.85
C VAL A 116 -2.08 1.87 12.79
N ILE A 117 -0.99 1.46 12.18
CA ILE A 117 0.24 2.26 12.11
C ILE A 117 0.68 2.39 10.66
N VAL A 118 0.98 3.60 10.24
CA VAL A 118 1.49 3.93 8.92
C VAL A 118 2.93 4.38 9.02
N LEU A 119 3.78 3.77 8.21
CA LEU A 119 5.17 4.17 8.05
C LEU A 119 5.32 5.08 6.83
N HIS A 120 6.17 6.07 6.97
CA HIS A 120 6.70 6.81 5.84
C HIS A 120 8.20 7.03 6.03
N GLY A 121 9.00 6.45 5.15
CA GLY A 121 10.46 6.66 5.09
C GLY A 121 10.84 7.54 3.91
N GLU A 122 11.48 8.68 4.16
CA GLU A 122 12.00 9.50 3.07
C GLU A 122 13.23 8.82 2.45
N GLY A 123 13.17 8.48 1.16
CA GLY A 123 14.23 7.76 0.45
C GLY A 123 14.41 6.29 0.89
N ILE A 124 13.41 5.71 1.52
CA ILE A 124 13.30 4.27 1.76
C ILE A 124 12.29 3.72 0.77
N ASP A 125 12.69 2.67 0.08
CA ASP A 125 11.88 1.94 -0.87
C ASP A 125 11.10 0.85 -0.12
N ASP A 126 11.83 -0.10 0.44
CA ASP A 126 11.27 -1.27 1.10
C ASP A 126 11.81 -1.49 2.50
N TYR A 127 11.03 -2.23 3.30
CA TYR A 127 11.42 -2.73 4.59
C TYR A 127 11.34 -4.27 4.61
N ASP A 128 12.44 -4.94 4.95
CA ASP A 128 12.34 -6.37 5.25
C ASP A 128 11.29 -6.61 6.34
N ILE A 129 10.36 -7.51 6.08
CA ILE A 129 9.20 -7.78 6.94
C ILE A 129 9.58 -8.07 8.40
N GLY A 130 10.77 -8.64 8.61
CA GLY A 130 11.31 -8.92 9.93
C GLY A 130 11.70 -7.69 10.75
N VAL A 131 11.79 -6.50 10.13
CA VAL A 131 12.21 -5.27 10.83
C VAL A 131 11.22 -4.88 11.93
N PHE A 132 9.93 -4.94 11.65
CA PHE A 132 8.88 -4.50 12.57
C PHE A 132 8.09 -5.64 13.17
N MET A 133 7.73 -6.65 12.36
CA MET A 133 6.65 -7.57 12.65
C MET A 133 7.07 -8.89 13.26
N ARG A 134 8.37 -9.12 13.46
CA ARG A 134 8.84 -10.39 14.01
C ARG A 134 8.34 -10.69 15.42
N ASP A 135 8.22 -9.64 16.24
CA ASP A 135 7.92 -9.74 17.67
C ASP A 135 6.58 -9.06 18.00
N VAL A 136 5.72 -8.83 17.01
CA VAL A 136 4.41 -8.18 17.15
C VAL A 136 3.32 -9.22 16.93
N ASP A 137 2.24 -9.12 17.70
CA ASP A 137 1.04 -9.89 17.43
C ASP A 137 0.29 -9.30 16.25
N HIS A 138 0.19 -10.06 15.17
CA HIS A 138 -0.47 -9.64 13.93
C HIS A 138 -1.98 -9.49 14.08
N ASP A 139 -2.58 -10.04 15.14
CA ASP A 139 -3.99 -9.87 15.44
C ASP A 139 -4.27 -8.51 16.13
N GLU A 140 -3.21 -7.83 16.63
CA GLU A 140 -3.32 -6.57 17.35
C GLU A 140 -2.86 -5.36 16.54
N VAL A 141 -2.00 -5.55 15.53
CA VAL A 141 -1.34 -4.45 14.80
C VAL A 141 -1.47 -4.62 13.30
N LEU A 142 -2.10 -3.64 12.66
CA LEU A 142 -2.02 -3.43 11.22
C LEU A 142 -0.92 -2.41 10.93
N LEU A 143 0.10 -2.84 10.21
CA LEU A 143 1.21 -1.99 9.78
C LEU A 143 1.11 -1.75 8.27
N ILE A 144 1.12 -0.48 7.89
CA ILE A 144 0.98 0.00 6.50
C ILE A 144 2.26 0.72 6.12
N ASP A 145 2.82 0.39 4.98
CA ASP A 145 3.82 1.22 4.31
C ASP A 145 3.12 2.19 3.38
N GLN A 146 3.35 3.49 3.57
CA GLN A 146 2.80 4.53 2.72
C GLN A 146 3.30 4.40 1.28
N HIS A 147 4.42 3.73 1.09
CA HIS A 147 5.14 3.46 -0.15
C HIS A 147 5.16 4.69 -1.06
N ARG A 148 5.86 5.70 -0.57
CA ARG A 148 5.98 7.01 -1.22
C ARG A 148 7.18 7.09 -2.16
N HIS A 149 7.53 5.95 -2.78
CA HIS A 149 8.70 5.84 -3.64
C HIS A 149 8.88 7.07 -4.54
N ASP A 150 10.01 7.76 -4.40
CA ASP A 150 10.38 8.90 -5.24
C ASP A 150 11.51 8.50 -6.18
N ILE A 151 11.15 7.89 -7.30
CA ILE A 151 12.07 7.39 -8.34
C ILE A 151 13.03 8.49 -8.84
N GLN A 152 12.71 9.75 -8.60
CA GLN A 152 13.47 10.88 -9.16
C GLN A 152 14.55 11.42 -8.21
N ASN A 153 14.49 11.16 -6.90
CA ASN A 153 15.24 11.94 -5.92
C ASN A 153 16.22 11.19 -5.01
N GLY A 154 16.45 9.90 -5.18
CA GLY A 154 17.43 9.23 -4.32
C GLY A 154 17.71 7.78 -4.69
N PRO A 155 18.80 7.20 -4.14
CA PRO A 155 19.00 5.77 -4.23
C PRO A 155 17.95 5.08 -3.38
N ASP A 156 17.24 4.14 -3.97
CA ASP A 156 16.35 3.24 -3.28
C ASP A 156 17.12 2.55 -2.16
N VAL A 157 16.60 2.65 -0.96
CA VAL A 157 17.24 2.08 0.23
C VAL A 157 16.30 1.06 0.85
N GLU A 158 16.66 -0.20 0.75
CA GLU A 158 16.00 -1.29 1.46
C GLU A 158 16.55 -1.37 2.89
N ILE A 159 15.66 -1.40 3.89
CA ILE A 159 16.01 -1.62 5.29
C ILE A 159 16.01 -3.13 5.57
N GLN A 160 17.20 -3.70 5.65
CA GLN A 160 17.35 -5.14 5.85
C GLN A 160 17.30 -5.52 7.33
N TYR A 161 16.55 -6.58 7.64
CA TYR A 161 16.53 -7.19 8.96
C TYR A 161 17.94 -7.58 9.44
N GLY A 162 18.20 -7.33 10.72
CA GLY A 162 19.50 -7.61 11.36
C GLY A 162 20.59 -6.58 11.09
N SER A 163 20.27 -5.48 10.38
CA SER A 163 21.17 -4.32 10.31
C SER A 163 21.05 -3.44 11.55
N ASP A 164 22.13 -2.73 11.91
CA ASP A 164 22.12 -1.76 13.02
C ASP A 164 21.02 -0.70 12.83
N ARG A 165 20.71 -0.37 11.58
CA ARG A 165 19.64 0.57 11.22
C ARG A 165 18.26 0.00 11.52
N ALA A 166 18.02 -1.25 11.13
CA ALA A 166 16.77 -1.95 11.44
C ALA A 166 16.54 -2.05 12.95
N ASP A 167 17.60 -2.35 13.72
CA ASP A 167 17.52 -2.43 15.18
C ASP A 167 17.21 -1.08 15.83
N ARG A 168 17.72 0.03 15.28
CA ARG A 168 17.38 1.37 15.78
C ARG A 168 15.96 1.76 15.43
N LEU A 169 15.54 1.47 14.21
CA LEU A 169 14.20 1.76 13.72
C LEU A 169 13.14 0.94 14.49
N LYS A 170 13.43 -0.34 14.77
CA LYS A 170 12.56 -1.19 15.58
C LYS A 170 12.35 -0.64 16.99
N ARG A 171 13.42 -0.15 17.65
CA ARG A 171 13.29 0.48 18.97
C ARG A 171 12.41 1.74 18.90
N ALA A 172 12.61 2.59 17.89
CA ALA A 172 11.77 3.78 17.72
C ALA A 172 10.29 3.41 17.47
N PHE A 173 10.05 2.34 16.74
CA PHE A 173 8.71 1.81 16.53
C PHE A 173 8.08 1.29 17.84
N ASP A 174 8.83 0.56 18.65
CA ASP A 174 8.35 0.07 19.95
C ASP A 174 8.03 1.23 20.90
N ASP A 175 8.92 2.23 20.99
CA ASP A 175 8.69 3.45 21.77
C ASP A 175 7.46 4.23 21.27
N PHE A 176 7.20 4.22 19.96
CA PHE A 176 6.00 4.83 19.40
C PHE A 176 4.73 4.06 19.81
N ARG A 177 4.75 2.73 19.72
CA ARG A 177 3.63 1.88 20.13
C ARG A 177 3.28 2.06 21.61
N ASP A 178 4.28 2.14 22.48
CA ASP A 178 4.05 2.39 23.92
C ASP A 178 3.26 3.69 24.14
N ARG A 179 3.56 4.75 23.37
CA ARG A 179 2.82 6.01 23.45
C ARG A 179 1.43 5.91 22.83
N LEU A 180 1.32 5.20 21.71
CA LEU A 180 0.05 4.99 21.04
C LEU A 180 -0.93 4.22 21.92
N ALA A 181 -0.43 3.24 22.67
CA ALA A 181 -1.23 2.45 23.61
C ALA A 181 -1.89 3.28 24.72
N GLU A 182 -1.31 4.43 25.06
CA GLU A 182 -1.84 5.36 26.06
C GLU A 182 -2.84 6.39 25.48
N ALA A 183 -2.98 6.46 24.15
CA ALA A 183 -3.85 7.44 23.51
C ALA A 183 -5.33 7.21 23.87
N PRO A 184 -6.06 8.26 24.30
CA PRO A 184 -7.46 8.12 24.68
C PRO A 184 -8.35 7.78 23.49
N LEU A 185 -9.39 6.97 23.72
CA LEU A 185 -10.38 6.65 22.72
C LEU A 185 -11.56 7.62 22.79
N ASP A 186 -12.05 8.03 21.61
CA ASP A 186 -13.23 8.87 21.45
C ASP A 186 -14.15 8.33 20.35
N ASP A 187 -15.28 8.98 20.14
CA ASP A 187 -16.25 8.57 19.11
C ASP A 187 -15.64 8.70 17.71
N TYR A 188 -15.88 7.68 16.91
CA TYR A 188 -15.34 7.54 15.56
C TYR A 188 -16.39 7.86 14.50
N ALA A 189 -16.02 8.65 13.52
CA ALA A 189 -16.78 8.88 12.30
C ALA A 189 -15.90 8.62 11.08
N ALA A 190 -16.51 8.20 9.99
CA ALA A 190 -15.82 7.97 8.73
C ALA A 190 -16.73 8.25 7.53
N GLY A 191 -16.10 8.56 6.40
CA GLY A 191 -16.74 8.65 5.09
C GLY A 191 -15.74 8.24 4.02
N PHE A 192 -16.19 7.62 2.94
CA PHE A 192 -15.30 7.12 1.91
C PHE A 192 -15.94 7.14 0.52
N ALA A 193 -15.08 7.18 -0.49
CA ALA A 193 -15.50 7.01 -1.87
C ALA A 193 -14.36 6.43 -2.72
N LEU A 194 -14.68 5.41 -3.50
CA LEU A 194 -13.81 4.93 -4.58
C LEU A 194 -14.08 5.77 -5.82
N ALA A 195 -13.04 6.28 -6.46
CA ALA A 195 -13.17 6.98 -7.72
C ALA A 195 -12.99 6.02 -8.88
N ASP A 196 -13.92 6.09 -9.81
CA ASP A 196 -13.82 5.37 -11.07
C ASP A 196 -12.84 6.12 -11.98
N SER A 197 -11.67 5.53 -12.21
CA SER A 197 -10.62 6.02 -13.10
C SER A 197 -9.90 4.82 -13.72
N ASP A 198 -9.07 5.07 -14.75
CA ASP A 198 -8.19 4.02 -15.33
C ASP A 198 -7.22 3.42 -14.26
N ARG A 199 -7.11 4.10 -13.11
CA ARG A 199 -6.40 3.66 -11.91
C ARG A 199 -7.32 3.86 -10.73
N HIS A 200 -7.50 2.82 -9.94
CA HIS A 200 -8.34 2.92 -8.75
C HIS A 200 -7.79 3.98 -7.80
N ALA A 201 -8.65 4.88 -7.37
CA ALA A 201 -8.34 5.88 -6.37
C ALA A 201 -9.41 5.87 -5.27
N LEU A 202 -8.96 5.83 -4.02
CA LEU A 202 -9.79 5.87 -2.82
C LEU A 202 -9.56 7.18 -2.08
N ALA A 203 -10.63 7.85 -1.67
CA ALA A 203 -10.59 8.83 -0.59
C ALA A 203 -11.33 8.27 0.62
N PHE A 204 -10.73 8.41 1.78
CA PHE A 204 -11.29 7.98 3.04
C PHE A 204 -11.01 9.04 4.10
N VAL A 205 -12.05 9.54 4.76
CA VAL A 205 -11.95 10.55 5.82
C VAL A 205 -12.33 9.93 7.14
N GLU A 206 -11.50 10.11 8.15
CA GLU A 206 -11.77 9.73 9.53
C GLU A 206 -11.87 10.97 10.39
N ALA A 207 -12.80 10.98 11.35
CA ALA A 207 -12.91 12.02 12.36
C ALA A 207 -12.97 11.41 13.76
N VAL A 208 -12.12 11.91 14.68
CA VAL A 208 -12.09 11.52 16.09
C VAL A 208 -11.87 12.76 16.94
N ASP A 209 -12.78 13.04 17.87
CA ASP A 209 -12.69 14.19 18.78
C ASP A 209 -12.42 15.53 18.04
N GLY A 210 -13.06 15.70 16.86
CA GLY A 210 -12.94 16.88 16.02
C GLY A 210 -11.64 17.01 15.21
N GLU A 211 -10.76 16.02 15.24
CA GLU A 211 -9.58 15.92 14.36
C GLU A 211 -9.93 15.10 13.13
N GLU A 212 -9.72 15.66 11.95
CA GLU A 212 -10.01 15.04 10.67
C GLU A 212 -8.74 14.59 9.95
N THR A 213 -8.70 13.33 9.55
CA THR A 213 -7.61 12.73 8.76
C THR A 213 -8.13 12.30 7.40
N LEU A 214 -7.52 12.81 6.34
CA LEU A 214 -7.80 12.40 4.97
C LEU A 214 -6.75 11.36 4.51
N TRP A 215 -7.22 10.23 4.02
CA TRP A 215 -6.44 9.21 3.33
C TRP A 215 -6.72 9.26 1.84
N ILE A 216 -5.67 9.22 1.03
CA ILE A 216 -5.78 9.18 -0.43
C ILE A 216 -4.98 7.98 -0.93
N GLY A 217 -5.67 6.93 -1.35
CA GLY A 217 -5.08 5.72 -1.93
C GLY A 217 -5.10 5.76 -3.44
N VAL A 218 -4.02 5.30 -4.07
CA VAL A 218 -3.94 5.13 -5.54
C VAL A 218 -3.31 3.78 -5.87
N ASP A 219 -3.86 3.09 -6.87
CA ASP A 219 -3.31 1.81 -7.36
C ASP A 219 -2.19 2.09 -8.35
N THR A 220 -1.02 2.49 -7.81
CA THR A 220 0.19 2.83 -8.57
C THR A 220 1.42 2.24 -7.89
N ASN A 221 2.51 2.10 -8.64
CA ASN A 221 3.83 1.81 -8.08
C ASN A 221 4.42 3.12 -7.54
N GLY A 222 4.23 3.37 -6.25
CA GLY A 222 4.61 4.59 -5.57
C GLY A 222 3.72 5.81 -5.88
N LEU A 223 3.94 6.88 -5.15
CA LEU A 223 3.21 8.14 -5.30
C LEU A 223 3.88 9.06 -6.32
N THR A 224 3.22 9.31 -7.44
CA THR A 224 3.71 10.26 -8.44
C THR A 224 3.72 11.69 -7.91
N PRO A 225 4.54 12.60 -8.48
CA PRO A 225 4.57 14.00 -8.07
C PRO A 225 3.18 14.67 -8.14
N ASP A 226 2.35 14.33 -9.12
CA ASP A 226 1.04 14.92 -9.31
C ASP A 226 0.05 14.48 -8.23
N VAL A 227 0.06 13.19 -7.85
CA VAL A 227 -0.75 12.68 -6.72
C VAL A 227 -0.31 13.33 -5.41
N ARG A 228 1.00 13.52 -5.21
CA ARG A 228 1.50 14.22 -4.02
C ARG A 228 1.07 15.67 -4.00
N ALA A 229 1.14 16.37 -5.13
CA ALA A 229 0.68 17.75 -5.23
C ALA A 229 -0.83 17.87 -4.95
N ALA A 230 -1.65 16.98 -5.51
CA ALA A 230 -3.08 16.94 -5.22
C ALA A 230 -3.35 16.69 -3.72
N ALA A 231 -2.62 15.76 -3.09
CA ALA A 231 -2.74 15.54 -1.65
C ALA A 231 -2.29 16.75 -0.80
N ASP A 232 -1.27 17.47 -1.25
CA ASP A 232 -0.76 18.66 -0.55
C ASP A 232 -1.77 19.81 -0.56
N GLU A 233 -2.67 19.92 -1.53
CA GLU A 233 -3.74 20.93 -1.58
C GLU A 233 -4.73 20.79 -0.41
N TYR A 234 -4.90 19.59 0.13
CA TYR A 234 -5.80 19.33 1.26
C TYR A 234 -5.19 19.57 2.64
N ARG A 235 -3.87 19.86 2.74
CA ARG A 235 -3.18 20.03 4.03
C ARG A 235 -3.69 21.18 4.90
N GLU A 236 -4.31 22.19 4.30
CA GLU A 236 -4.91 23.31 5.03
C GLU A 236 -6.36 23.00 5.48
N SER A 237 -6.98 21.97 4.92
CA SER A 237 -8.37 21.60 5.16
C SER A 237 -8.53 20.46 6.17
N PHE A 238 -7.49 19.65 6.37
CA PHE A 238 -7.50 18.49 7.29
C PHE A 238 -6.32 18.56 8.26
N ASP A 239 -6.50 18.04 9.48
CA ASP A 239 -5.45 17.98 10.49
C ASP A 239 -4.29 17.06 10.04
N ALA A 240 -4.59 16.02 9.26
CA ALA A 240 -3.60 15.17 8.62
C ALA A 240 -4.05 14.72 7.23
N VAL A 241 -3.10 14.62 6.29
CA VAL A 241 -3.31 14.02 4.97
C VAL A 241 -2.29 12.90 4.77
N ILE A 242 -2.78 11.70 4.46
CA ILE A 242 -1.98 10.48 4.30
C ILE A 242 -2.21 9.91 2.90
N PRO A 243 -1.47 10.37 1.88
CA PRO A 243 -1.47 9.71 0.59
C PRO A 243 -0.69 8.39 0.67
N PHE A 244 -1.16 7.34 0.01
CA PHE A 244 -0.49 6.04 -0.07
C PHE A 244 -0.69 5.40 -1.44
N SER A 245 0.22 4.52 -1.83
CA SER A 245 0.10 3.69 -3.01
C SER A 245 -0.03 2.22 -2.65
N THR A 246 -0.55 1.43 -3.58
CA THR A 246 -0.63 -0.02 -3.44
C THR A 246 0.68 -0.72 -3.79
N ASP A 247 1.65 0.03 -4.32
CA ASP A 247 2.89 -0.50 -4.89
C ASP A 247 2.63 -1.56 -5.99
N THR A 248 1.60 -1.33 -6.81
CA THR A 248 1.29 -2.28 -7.88
C THR A 248 2.43 -2.43 -8.87
N HIS A 249 2.73 -3.68 -9.24
CA HIS A 249 3.69 -4.03 -10.28
C HIS A 249 3.00 -4.53 -11.56
N ALA A 250 1.72 -4.24 -11.73
CA ALA A 250 0.93 -4.68 -12.86
C ALA A 250 1.53 -4.26 -14.21
N SER A 251 2.17 -3.09 -14.28
CA SER A 251 2.84 -2.60 -15.48
C SER A 251 4.02 -1.68 -15.16
N ILE A 252 5.15 -1.88 -15.83
CA ILE A 252 6.32 -0.98 -15.76
C ILE A 252 5.98 0.44 -16.26
N HIS A 253 5.02 0.56 -17.18
CA HIS A 253 4.69 1.85 -17.79
C HIS A 253 3.88 2.75 -16.86
N GLU A 254 3.30 2.21 -15.80
CA GLU A 254 2.52 2.93 -14.79
C GLU A 254 3.39 3.61 -13.74
N LEU A 255 4.68 3.32 -13.74
CA LEU A 255 5.68 3.96 -12.87
C LEU A 255 5.78 5.48 -13.04
N ALA A 256 5.25 6.06 -14.11
CA ALA A 256 5.77 7.36 -14.49
C ALA A 256 4.83 8.54 -14.33
N ASN A 257 3.51 8.43 -14.53
CA ASN A 257 2.70 9.66 -14.58
C ASN A 257 1.25 9.41 -14.15
N ALA A 258 0.81 10.03 -13.06
CA ALA A 258 -0.60 10.32 -12.87
C ALA A 258 -1.05 11.20 -14.05
N ARG A 259 -2.17 10.86 -14.66
CA ARG A 259 -2.79 11.67 -15.69
C ARG A 259 -3.64 12.76 -15.03
N GLU A 260 -3.93 13.83 -15.74
CA GLU A 260 -4.87 14.87 -15.27
C GLU A 260 -6.20 14.25 -14.81
N SER A 261 -6.66 13.20 -15.48
CA SER A 261 -7.83 12.42 -15.07
C SER A 261 -7.74 11.78 -13.67
N ASP A 262 -6.55 11.42 -13.20
CA ASP A 262 -6.37 10.80 -11.89
C ASP A 262 -6.51 11.84 -10.77
N THR A 263 -6.00 13.06 -10.96
CA THR A 263 -6.16 14.15 -9.98
C THR A 263 -7.61 14.58 -9.86
N GLU A 264 -8.33 14.75 -10.97
CA GLU A 264 -9.77 15.02 -10.97
C GLU A 264 -10.58 13.88 -10.33
N ALA A 265 -10.14 12.62 -10.50
CA ALA A 265 -10.79 11.47 -9.86
C ALA A 265 -10.58 11.50 -8.34
N ILE A 266 -9.38 11.88 -7.88
CA ILE A 266 -9.07 12.08 -6.46
C ILE A 266 -9.95 13.17 -5.87
N GLU A 267 -10.04 14.36 -6.51
CA GLU A 267 -10.87 15.45 -6.05
C GLU A 267 -12.33 15.02 -5.87
N ARG A 268 -12.91 14.34 -6.88
CA ARG A 268 -14.28 13.84 -6.79
C ARG A 268 -14.49 12.81 -5.69
N ALA A 269 -13.48 11.98 -5.43
CA ALA A 269 -13.53 11.00 -4.35
C ALA A 269 -13.48 11.68 -2.98
N VAL A 270 -12.61 12.69 -2.81
CA VAL A 270 -12.52 13.47 -1.57
C VAL A 270 -13.83 14.20 -1.28
N ASP A 271 -14.41 14.89 -2.28
CA ASP A 271 -15.68 15.59 -2.10
C ASP A 271 -16.80 14.63 -1.64
N ARG A 272 -16.84 13.43 -2.20
CA ARG A 272 -17.84 12.41 -1.80
C ARG A 272 -17.55 11.85 -0.41
N ALA A 273 -16.31 11.53 -0.10
CA ALA A 273 -15.93 11.01 1.22
C ALA A 273 -16.24 12.01 2.34
N VAL A 274 -16.00 13.32 2.10
CA VAL A 274 -16.37 14.39 3.04
C VAL A 274 -17.90 14.50 3.19
N ALA A 275 -18.63 14.39 2.09
CA ALA A 275 -20.10 14.46 2.13
C ALA A 275 -20.73 13.26 2.84
N ASP A 276 -20.05 12.12 2.86
CA ASP A 276 -20.49 10.86 3.49
C ASP A 276 -20.03 10.72 4.95
N LEU A 277 -19.25 11.68 5.48
CA LEU A 277 -18.71 11.61 6.83
C LEU A 277 -19.84 11.52 7.88
N ALA A 278 -19.91 10.41 8.58
CA ALA A 278 -20.95 10.10 9.56
C ALA A 278 -20.40 9.19 10.68
N PRO A 279 -21.08 9.10 11.86
CA PRO A 279 -20.72 8.14 12.89
C PRO A 279 -20.63 6.73 12.31
N ALA A 280 -19.51 6.07 12.56
CA ALA A 280 -19.17 4.79 11.95
C ALA A 280 -18.59 3.79 12.98
N THR A 281 -18.48 2.54 12.56
CA THR A 281 -17.76 1.51 13.32
C THR A 281 -16.60 0.99 12.49
N VAL A 282 -15.48 0.73 13.15
CA VAL A 282 -14.24 0.24 12.56
C VAL A 282 -13.70 -0.94 13.36
N GLY A 283 -12.91 -1.80 12.76
CA GLY A 283 -12.24 -2.91 13.44
C GLY A 283 -11.19 -3.54 12.54
N LEU A 284 -10.29 -4.30 13.14
CA LEU A 284 -9.26 -5.08 12.49
C LEU A 284 -9.57 -6.57 12.60
N ALA A 285 -9.17 -7.33 11.59
CA ALA A 285 -9.13 -8.78 11.66
C ALA A 285 -7.89 -9.28 10.93
N SER A 286 -7.22 -10.24 11.52
CA SER A 286 -6.12 -10.96 10.90
C SER A 286 -6.53 -12.41 10.65
N ARG A 287 -6.10 -12.95 9.53
CA ARG A 287 -6.32 -14.35 9.18
C ARG A 287 -5.13 -14.94 8.46
N ARG A 288 -4.75 -16.14 8.84
CA ARG A 288 -3.74 -16.89 8.12
C ARG A 288 -4.35 -17.52 6.88
N THR A 289 -3.67 -17.35 5.74
CA THR A 289 -4.03 -18.00 4.48
C THR A 289 -3.56 -19.45 4.47
N GLU A 290 -4.01 -20.26 3.51
CA GLU A 290 -3.30 -21.43 3.07
C GLU A 290 -1.86 -21.05 2.66
N PRO A 291 -0.90 -22.00 2.76
CA PRO A 291 0.49 -21.68 2.44
C PRO A 291 0.67 -21.21 1.00
N VAL A 292 1.25 -20.04 0.83
CA VAL A 292 1.61 -19.46 -0.49
C VAL A 292 3.10 -19.62 -0.77
N LYS A 293 3.47 -19.63 -2.04
CA LYS A 293 4.86 -19.74 -2.47
C LYS A 293 5.44 -18.35 -2.73
N LEU A 294 6.52 -18.03 -2.04
CA LEU A 294 7.23 -16.76 -2.18
C LEU A 294 8.54 -16.95 -2.97
N LEU A 295 8.97 -15.90 -3.69
CA LEU A 295 10.23 -15.90 -4.42
C LEU A 295 11.45 -15.95 -3.51
N LYS A 296 11.41 -15.31 -2.35
CA LYS A 296 12.50 -15.30 -1.36
C LYS A 296 13.84 -14.89 -2.02
N ASN A 297 14.88 -15.64 -1.76
CA ASN A 297 16.21 -15.38 -2.33
C ASN A 297 16.30 -15.64 -3.84
N ASP A 298 15.32 -16.34 -4.44
CA ASP A 298 15.29 -16.61 -5.87
C ASP A 298 14.99 -15.35 -6.68
N TYR A 299 14.43 -14.30 -6.06
CA TYR A 299 14.24 -12.98 -6.68
C TYR A 299 15.54 -12.43 -7.28
N ASN A 300 16.64 -12.43 -6.52
CA ASN A 300 17.93 -11.97 -7.02
C ASN A 300 18.44 -12.79 -8.22
N GLY A 301 18.19 -14.09 -8.20
CA GLY A 301 18.51 -15.00 -9.31
C GLY A 301 17.67 -14.67 -10.56
N LEU A 302 16.40 -14.35 -10.38
CA LEU A 302 15.49 -13.93 -11.44
C LEU A 302 15.96 -12.62 -12.07
N VAL A 303 16.20 -11.59 -11.28
CA VAL A 303 16.68 -10.27 -11.74
C VAL A 303 17.99 -10.40 -12.51
N PHE A 304 18.94 -11.17 -11.98
CA PHE A 304 20.23 -11.43 -12.65
C PHE A 304 20.03 -12.11 -14.01
N SER A 305 19.17 -13.13 -14.06
CA SER A 305 18.88 -13.89 -15.30
C SER A 305 18.22 -13.02 -16.36
N VAL A 306 17.23 -12.20 -15.96
CA VAL A 306 16.54 -11.25 -16.85
C VAL A 306 17.53 -10.21 -17.39
N ASN A 307 18.39 -9.64 -16.53
CA ASN A 307 19.43 -8.69 -16.98
C ASN A 307 20.40 -9.29 -17.99
N ILE A 308 20.85 -10.54 -17.79
CA ILE A 308 21.69 -11.24 -18.76
C ILE A 308 20.94 -11.43 -20.09
N LEU A 309 19.70 -11.90 -20.03
CA LEU A 309 18.88 -12.14 -21.21
C LEU A 309 18.69 -10.85 -22.04
N ILE A 310 18.35 -9.73 -21.38
CA ILE A 310 18.23 -8.42 -22.04
C ILE A 310 19.54 -8.05 -22.73
N ARG A 311 20.68 -8.14 -22.03
CA ARG A 311 22.00 -7.82 -22.61
C ARG A 311 22.34 -8.68 -23.81
N LEU A 312 22.09 -9.99 -23.72
CA LEU A 312 22.33 -10.92 -24.85
C LEU A 312 21.42 -10.60 -26.04
N THR A 313 20.15 -10.27 -25.77
CA THR A 313 19.19 -9.85 -26.81
C THR A 313 19.66 -8.59 -27.53
N VAL A 314 20.09 -7.57 -26.77
CA VAL A 314 20.63 -6.33 -27.38
C VAL A 314 21.86 -6.62 -28.23
N ILE A 315 22.81 -7.43 -27.74
CA ILE A 315 24.01 -7.81 -28.49
C ILE A 315 23.62 -8.55 -29.78
N ALA A 316 22.69 -9.50 -29.71
CA ALA A 316 22.21 -10.24 -30.88
C ALA A 316 21.55 -9.32 -31.92
N LEU A 317 20.70 -8.38 -31.47
CA LEU A 317 20.05 -7.41 -32.37
C LEU A 317 21.05 -6.47 -33.04
N VAL A 318 22.02 -5.93 -32.27
CA VAL A 318 23.09 -5.07 -32.84
C VAL A 318 23.95 -5.84 -33.81
N THR A 319 24.30 -7.09 -33.51
CA THR A 319 25.08 -7.96 -34.41
C THR A 319 24.31 -8.24 -35.70
N LEU A 320 23.03 -8.60 -35.60
CA LEU A 320 22.17 -8.84 -36.73
C LEU A 320 22.03 -7.61 -37.63
N TYR A 321 21.86 -6.44 -37.00
CA TYR A 321 21.78 -5.17 -37.71
C TYR A 321 23.10 -4.87 -38.47
N ALA A 322 24.24 -5.05 -37.79
CA ALA A 322 25.54 -4.85 -38.42
C ALA A 322 25.77 -5.78 -39.62
N LEU A 323 25.39 -7.07 -39.48
CA LEU A 323 25.46 -8.04 -40.59
C LEU A 323 24.54 -7.66 -41.75
N LEU A 324 23.35 -7.18 -41.48
CA LEU A 324 22.39 -6.71 -42.49
C LEU A 324 22.96 -5.51 -43.24
N VAL A 325 23.53 -4.54 -42.54
CA VAL A 325 24.19 -3.37 -43.15
C VAL A 325 25.34 -3.81 -44.05
N LEU A 326 26.21 -4.70 -43.59
CA LEU A 326 27.30 -5.24 -44.37
C LEU A 326 26.77 -5.95 -45.63
N TRP A 327 25.73 -6.76 -45.51
CA TRP A 327 25.13 -7.47 -46.64
C TRP A 327 24.48 -6.54 -47.68
N LEU A 328 23.94 -5.39 -47.24
CA LEU A 328 23.30 -4.41 -48.13
C LEU A 328 24.30 -3.51 -48.89
N PHE A 329 25.49 -3.30 -48.32
CA PHE A 329 26.44 -2.33 -48.84
C PHE A 329 27.73 -2.95 -49.39
N PHE A 330 27.92 -4.23 -49.18
CA PHE A 330 29.07 -5.01 -49.71
C PHE A 330 28.62 -6.33 -50.33
#